data_9155025ba854a39caf26cb5e1d6d6e47
#
_entry.id   9155025ba854a39caf26cb5e1d6d6e47
#
_cell.length_a   1.000
_cell.length_b   1.000
_cell.length_c   1.000
_cell.angle_alpha   90.00
_cell.angle_beta   90.00
_cell.angle_gamma   90.00
#
_symmetry.space_group_name_H-M   'P 1'
#
loop_
_entity.id
_entity.type
_entity.pdbx_description
1 polymer ?
#
loop_
_entity_poly.entity_id
_entity_poly.type
_entity_poly.pdbx_seq_one_letter_code
_entity_poly.pdbx_strand_id
1 'polypeptide(L)'
;MSNNSETRATFDRYDTDNSGSLSLTELEAALKDSRLPAYHAKEVFEIADTNHDGKIDYKEFEVFVTQKEQLLHSTFVKFDKSRTGYINKEDLNNVLTEMDLHPTKKDVDVLMEILDDDKSGQISYSEFRDHFILLNPVDFSKLADEWMHHSGDAVIGGISNKPADGYHKAASGGISAAISRSVVAPLERLRMQMSVDGAKYNNSNVQALKGMIKEEGVMGLWRGNGVNMIRIIPQNAVAFGIRGPVKKLIEDAFGQSAVTTLASNSLSGMICISSVYPLDLVRGRITTSPGVYKGIFDATKKISATEGVGALFKGISHANVWAIPYYAATFGAYTQAKSLYVSNFLDGKSDRAPGPLAGLVLGMVAGCSGTVSGFPLEAARRKLQMQGVGGRPVLYTGLADCLIKVAKEEGIGGLFRGCSANIVKMAPASAITFACYEKILTTLKATF
;
A
#
# COMPACT_ATOMS: atom_id res chain seq x y z
N MET A 1 42.98 -11.83 13.02
CA MET A 1 42.77 -12.71 14.21
C MET A 1 41.69 -12.04 15.02
N SER A 2 40.47 -12.59 15.03
CA SER A 2 39.36 -12.04 15.80
C SER A 2 39.75 -12.07 17.28
N ASN A 3 39.53 -10.96 17.97
CA ASN A 3 39.91 -10.83 19.36
C ASN A 3 38.86 -11.61 20.16
N ASN A 4 39.17 -12.83 20.58
CA ASN A 4 38.30 -13.76 21.29
C ASN A 4 37.59 -13.08 22.50
N SER A 5 38.20 -12.02 23.04
CA SER A 5 37.63 -11.21 24.12
C SER A 5 36.48 -10.31 23.67
N GLU A 6 36.52 -9.77 22.46
CA GLU A 6 35.44 -8.90 21.92
C GLU A 6 34.21 -9.74 21.51
N THR A 7 34.44 -10.89 20.86
CA THR A 7 33.36 -11.82 20.51
C THR A 7 32.65 -12.32 21.76
N ARG A 8 33.42 -12.59 22.84
CA ARG A 8 32.86 -13.00 24.12
C ARG A 8 32.04 -11.88 24.76
N ALA A 9 32.54 -10.65 24.74
CA ALA A 9 31.81 -9.49 25.27
C ALA A 9 30.49 -9.23 24.51
N THR A 10 30.50 -9.42 23.18
CA THR A 10 29.28 -9.30 22.37
C THR A 10 28.28 -10.41 22.67
N PHE A 11 28.73 -11.65 22.84
CA PHE A 11 27.90 -12.77 23.25
C PHE A 11 27.24 -12.52 24.61
N ASP A 12 28.06 -12.15 25.63
CA ASP A 12 27.60 -11.89 27.00
C ASP A 12 26.62 -10.69 27.06
N ARG A 13 26.72 -9.74 26.14
CA ARG A 13 25.75 -8.63 26.01
C ARG A 13 24.39 -9.10 25.47
N TYR A 14 24.37 -10.12 24.60
CA TYR A 14 23.14 -10.67 24.01
C TYR A 14 22.50 -11.74 24.91
N ASP A 15 23.29 -12.49 25.70
CA ASP A 15 22.84 -13.46 26.70
C ASP A 15 22.32 -12.72 27.94
N THR A 16 21.09 -12.24 27.87
CA THR A 16 20.50 -11.38 28.91
C THR A 16 20.12 -12.13 30.18
N ASP A 17 19.86 -13.42 30.07
CA ASP A 17 19.52 -14.29 31.19
C ASP A 17 20.72 -15.03 31.78
N ASN A 18 21.91 -14.83 31.22
CA ASN A 18 23.18 -15.48 31.57
C ASN A 18 23.10 -17.02 31.55
N SER A 19 22.32 -17.56 30.61
CA SER A 19 22.15 -19.02 30.45
C SER A 19 23.35 -19.69 29.80
N GLY A 20 24.27 -18.93 29.20
CA GLY A 20 25.42 -19.42 28.41
C GLY A 20 25.04 -19.83 27.01
N SER A 21 23.82 -19.52 26.56
CA SER A 21 23.31 -19.79 25.21
C SER A 21 22.33 -18.71 24.79
N LEU A 22 22.31 -18.35 23.51
CA LEU A 22 21.36 -17.37 22.96
C LEU A 22 20.10 -18.07 22.47
N SER A 23 18.96 -17.64 22.98
CA SER A 23 17.64 -18.00 22.48
C SER A 23 17.22 -17.12 21.31
N LEU A 24 16.23 -17.56 20.52
CA LEU A 24 15.65 -16.74 19.47
C LEU A 24 15.10 -15.40 19.98
N THR A 25 14.51 -15.39 21.18
CA THR A 25 13.96 -14.18 21.81
C THR A 25 15.03 -13.18 22.22
N GLU A 26 16.19 -13.64 22.66
CA GLU A 26 17.33 -12.78 22.97
C GLU A 26 17.96 -12.22 21.71
N LEU A 27 18.03 -13.01 20.66
CA LEU A 27 18.52 -12.56 19.35
C LEU A 27 17.56 -11.52 18.73
N GLU A 28 16.23 -11.69 18.87
CA GLU A 28 15.24 -10.69 18.47
C GLU A 28 15.38 -9.39 19.29
N ALA A 29 15.66 -9.50 20.58
CA ALA A 29 15.89 -8.36 21.45
C ALA A 29 17.19 -7.62 21.06
N ALA A 30 18.29 -8.36 20.81
CA ALA A 30 19.57 -7.80 20.36
C ALA A 30 19.45 -7.06 19.03
N LEU A 31 18.73 -7.62 18.05
CA LEU A 31 18.46 -6.95 16.78
C LEU A 31 17.63 -5.68 16.99
N LYS A 32 16.62 -5.73 17.84
CA LYS A 32 15.77 -4.57 18.12
C LYS A 32 16.55 -3.44 18.82
N ASP A 33 17.45 -3.78 19.73
CA ASP A 33 18.33 -2.83 20.41
C ASP A 33 19.30 -2.15 19.42
N SER A 34 19.82 -2.92 18.46
CA SER A 34 20.62 -2.43 17.34
C SER A 34 19.80 -1.75 16.23
N ARG A 35 18.52 -1.45 16.47
CA ARG A 35 17.56 -0.86 15.52
C ARG A 35 17.40 -1.66 14.21
N LEU A 36 17.61 -2.96 14.27
CA LEU A 36 17.50 -3.88 13.15
C LEU A 36 16.14 -4.60 13.15
N PRO A 37 15.62 -4.97 11.97
CA PRO A 37 14.37 -5.70 11.89
C PRO A 37 14.45 -7.08 12.55
N ALA A 38 13.55 -7.37 13.49
CA ALA A 38 13.52 -8.62 14.24
C ALA A 38 13.33 -9.89 13.38
N TYR A 39 12.83 -9.75 12.14
CA TYR A 39 12.66 -10.91 11.25
C TYR A 39 13.98 -11.55 10.82
N HIS A 40 15.11 -10.82 10.89
CA HIS A 40 16.44 -11.40 10.65
C HIS A 40 16.90 -12.36 11.74
N ALA A 41 16.33 -12.27 12.95
CA ALA A 41 16.69 -13.16 14.06
C ALA A 41 16.54 -14.63 13.68
N LYS A 42 15.45 -14.97 13.00
CA LYS A 42 15.18 -16.34 12.60
C LYS A 42 16.19 -16.86 11.57
N GLU A 43 16.56 -16.02 10.61
CA GLU A 43 17.54 -16.35 9.59
C GLU A 43 18.95 -16.54 10.18
N VAL A 44 19.35 -15.63 11.08
CA VAL A 44 20.63 -15.73 11.80
C VAL A 44 20.63 -16.98 12.69
N PHE A 45 19.51 -17.25 13.36
CA PHE A 45 19.37 -18.41 14.23
C PHE A 45 19.51 -19.74 13.45
N GLU A 46 18.83 -19.87 12.31
CA GLU A 46 18.91 -21.05 11.43
C GLU A 46 20.34 -21.31 10.87
N ILE A 47 21.15 -20.23 10.70
CA ILE A 47 22.53 -20.35 10.22
C ILE A 47 23.50 -20.64 11.38
N ALA A 48 23.28 -20.06 12.55
CA ALA A 48 24.17 -20.15 13.69
C ALA A 48 23.98 -21.42 14.51
N ASP A 49 22.72 -21.87 14.69
CA ASP A 49 22.37 -23.12 15.37
C ASP A 49 22.72 -24.33 14.48
N THR A 50 23.98 -24.76 14.55
CA THR A 50 24.53 -25.82 13.69
C THR A 50 24.13 -27.22 14.15
N ASN A 51 23.85 -27.41 15.45
CA ASN A 51 23.45 -28.68 16.03
C ASN A 51 21.93 -28.88 16.08
N HIS A 52 21.15 -27.81 15.75
CA HIS A 52 19.70 -27.79 15.73
C HIS A 52 19.04 -28.13 17.09
N ASP A 53 19.67 -27.70 18.19
CA ASP A 53 19.13 -27.91 19.53
C ASP A 53 18.17 -26.79 19.99
N GLY A 54 17.98 -25.77 19.16
CA GLY A 54 17.12 -24.64 19.41
C GLY A 54 17.76 -23.57 20.29
N LYS A 55 19.09 -23.55 20.40
CA LYS A 55 19.89 -22.54 21.09
C LYS A 55 21.19 -22.33 20.34
N ILE A 56 21.81 -21.17 20.52
CA ILE A 56 23.14 -20.88 19.98
C ILE A 56 24.11 -20.83 21.15
N ASP A 57 24.98 -21.81 21.26
CA ASP A 57 26.05 -21.81 22.26
C ASP A 57 27.19 -20.86 21.86
N TYR A 58 28.12 -20.59 22.82
CA TYR A 58 29.22 -19.67 22.54
C TYR A 58 30.13 -20.16 21.38
N LYS A 59 30.31 -21.47 21.22
CA LYS A 59 31.14 -22.01 20.15
C LYS A 59 30.50 -21.84 18.79
N GLU A 60 29.21 -22.05 18.70
CA GLU A 60 28.42 -21.83 17.48
C GLU A 60 28.43 -20.34 17.11
N PHE A 61 28.24 -19.46 18.09
CA PHE A 61 28.34 -18.02 17.90
C PHE A 61 29.74 -17.60 17.46
N GLU A 62 30.80 -18.13 18.05
CA GLU A 62 32.21 -17.85 17.65
C GLU A 62 32.48 -18.27 16.21
N VAL A 63 32.02 -19.45 15.80
CA VAL A 63 32.15 -19.92 14.41
C VAL A 63 31.41 -19.01 13.46
N PHE A 64 30.18 -18.66 13.79
CA PHE A 64 29.34 -17.76 13.01
C PHE A 64 30.00 -16.39 12.83
N VAL A 65 30.48 -15.77 13.93
CA VAL A 65 31.19 -14.49 13.91
C VAL A 65 32.45 -14.56 13.07
N THR A 66 33.24 -15.61 13.25
CA THR A 66 34.54 -15.78 12.52
C THR A 66 34.33 -15.89 11.01
N GLN A 67 33.31 -16.61 10.57
CA GLN A 67 32.96 -16.72 9.15
C GLN A 67 32.50 -15.36 8.56
N LYS A 68 31.79 -14.54 9.34
CA LYS A 68 31.31 -13.24 8.90
C LYS A 68 32.37 -12.14 8.94
N GLU A 69 33.36 -12.22 9.83
CA GLU A 69 34.30 -11.14 10.06
C GLU A 69 35.14 -10.79 8.83
N GLN A 70 35.57 -11.79 8.05
CA GLN A 70 36.27 -11.55 6.79
C GLN A 70 35.42 -10.77 5.78
N LEU A 71 34.15 -11.09 5.71
CA LEU A 71 33.20 -10.44 4.82
C LEU A 71 32.88 -9.03 5.29
N LEU A 72 32.66 -8.83 6.60
CA LEU A 72 32.44 -7.51 7.20
C LEU A 72 33.65 -6.59 6.99
N HIS A 73 34.85 -7.08 7.24
CA HIS A 73 36.09 -6.31 7.03
C HIS A 73 36.26 -5.93 5.55
N SER A 74 36.01 -6.85 4.62
CA SER A 74 36.07 -6.54 3.19
C SER A 74 35.01 -5.53 2.75
N THR A 75 33.84 -5.55 3.39
CA THR A 75 32.77 -4.58 3.14
C THR A 75 33.11 -3.22 3.72
N PHE A 76 33.64 -3.16 4.93
CA PHE A 76 34.08 -1.92 5.56
C PHE A 76 35.15 -1.20 4.71
N VAL A 77 36.17 -1.95 4.23
CA VAL A 77 37.23 -1.39 3.34
C VAL A 77 36.63 -0.87 2.02
N LYS A 78 35.57 -1.47 1.50
CA LYS A 78 34.86 -0.94 0.32
C LYS A 78 34.11 0.34 0.62
N PHE A 79 33.63 0.52 1.85
CA PHE A 79 32.91 1.69 2.29
C PHE A 79 33.82 2.85 2.65
N ASP A 80 34.98 2.59 3.24
CA ASP A 80 36.06 3.59 3.48
C ASP A 80 36.72 3.98 2.16
N LYS A 81 36.03 4.77 1.35
CA LYS A 81 36.54 5.29 0.07
C LYS A 81 37.71 6.25 0.26
N SER A 82 37.68 6.98 1.35
CA SER A 82 38.74 7.93 1.74
C SER A 82 39.99 7.27 2.26
N ARG A 83 39.95 5.96 2.58
CA ARG A 83 41.05 5.17 3.15
C ARG A 83 41.62 5.75 4.44
N THR A 84 40.77 6.29 5.27
CA THR A 84 41.13 6.88 6.56
C THR A 84 41.08 5.87 7.71
N GLY A 85 40.56 4.68 7.49
CA GLY A 85 40.27 3.67 8.51
C GLY A 85 38.90 3.90 9.23
N TYR A 86 38.17 4.89 8.79
CA TYR A 86 36.85 5.25 9.30
C TYR A 86 35.92 5.56 8.12
N ILE A 87 34.62 5.30 8.27
CA ILE A 87 33.63 5.69 7.27
C ILE A 87 33.05 7.04 7.69
N ASN A 88 33.27 8.07 6.89
CA ASN A 88 32.71 9.39 7.11
C ASN A 88 31.40 9.59 6.29
N LYS A 89 30.71 10.74 6.48
CA LYS A 89 29.47 11.06 5.75
C LYS A 89 29.62 11.07 4.24
N GLU A 90 30.79 11.48 3.74
CA GLU A 90 31.08 11.54 2.31
C GLU A 90 31.29 10.13 1.73
N ASP A 91 32.00 9.27 2.46
CA ASP A 91 32.18 7.87 2.12
C ASP A 91 30.82 7.14 2.06
N LEU A 92 30.00 7.33 3.08
CA LEU A 92 28.66 6.73 3.15
C LEU A 92 27.76 7.21 2.00
N ASN A 93 27.77 8.50 1.69
CA ASN A 93 27.02 9.05 0.56
C ASN A 93 27.48 8.46 -0.78
N ASN A 94 28.80 8.33 -0.97
CA ASN A 94 29.38 7.77 -2.19
C ASN A 94 28.99 6.30 -2.38
N VAL A 95 29.07 5.51 -1.31
CA VAL A 95 28.70 4.08 -1.35
C VAL A 95 27.23 3.89 -1.63
N LEU A 96 26.35 4.67 -0.98
CA LEU A 96 24.91 4.61 -1.22
C LEU A 96 24.56 5.02 -2.66
N THR A 97 25.27 6.00 -3.20
CA THR A 97 25.09 6.44 -4.60
C THR A 97 25.57 5.35 -5.58
N GLU A 98 26.69 4.68 -5.31
CA GLU A 98 27.16 3.53 -6.11
C GLU A 98 26.19 2.34 -6.07
N MET A 99 25.42 2.21 -4.99
CA MET A 99 24.34 1.21 -4.85
C MET A 99 23.04 1.63 -5.52
N ASP A 100 23.02 2.77 -6.26
CA ASP A 100 21.85 3.33 -6.95
C ASP A 100 20.73 3.79 -6.00
N LEU A 101 21.08 4.13 -4.76
CA LEU A 101 20.12 4.50 -3.70
C LEU A 101 19.84 6.00 -3.57
N HIS A 102 20.57 6.87 -4.30
CA HIS A 102 20.38 8.34 -4.35
C HIS A 102 20.01 9.00 -3.00
N PRO A 103 20.86 8.88 -1.95
CA PRO A 103 20.54 9.38 -0.62
C PRO A 103 20.45 10.90 -0.59
N THR A 104 19.53 11.43 0.22
CA THR A 104 19.54 12.85 0.57
C THR A 104 20.53 13.10 1.72
N LYS A 105 20.96 14.37 1.93
CA LYS A 105 21.79 14.72 3.08
C LYS A 105 21.19 14.25 4.41
N LYS A 106 19.87 14.32 4.55
CA LYS A 106 19.17 13.86 5.76
C LYS A 106 19.25 12.35 5.94
N ASP A 107 19.20 11.57 4.86
CA ASP A 107 19.30 10.12 4.94
C ASP A 107 20.71 9.70 5.41
N VAL A 108 21.74 10.38 4.91
CA VAL A 108 23.11 10.18 5.38
C VAL A 108 23.28 10.57 6.86
N ASP A 109 22.69 11.70 7.28
CA ASP A 109 22.72 12.13 8.68
C ASP A 109 22.03 11.12 9.61
N VAL A 110 20.91 10.52 9.19
CA VAL A 110 20.19 9.50 9.96
C VAL A 110 21.00 8.21 10.04
N LEU A 111 21.62 7.78 8.94
CA LEU A 111 22.46 6.59 8.94
C LEU A 111 23.71 6.77 9.83
N MET A 112 24.30 7.95 9.81
CA MET A 112 25.36 8.30 10.75
C MET A 112 24.89 8.25 12.20
N GLU A 113 23.71 8.81 12.52
CA GLU A 113 23.12 8.79 13.87
C GLU A 113 22.84 7.36 14.36
N ILE A 114 22.61 6.42 13.45
CA ILE A 114 22.36 5.01 13.77
C ILE A 114 23.66 4.26 14.00
N LEU A 115 24.69 4.51 13.19
CA LEU A 115 25.90 3.71 13.12
C LEU A 115 27.07 4.28 13.95
N ASP A 116 27.06 5.57 14.25
CA ASP A 116 28.07 6.29 15.03
C ASP A 116 27.59 6.37 16.50
N ASP A 117 27.89 5.32 17.26
CA ASP A 117 27.41 5.16 18.65
C ASP A 117 28.11 6.17 19.60
N ASP A 118 29.37 6.51 19.36
CA ASP A 118 30.16 7.44 20.20
C ASP A 118 30.01 8.89 19.78
N LYS A 119 29.26 9.16 18.68
CA LYS A 119 29.01 10.49 18.10
C LYS A 119 30.28 11.23 17.71
N SER A 120 31.31 10.51 17.28
CA SER A 120 32.58 11.05 16.79
C SER A 120 32.46 11.75 15.43
N GLY A 121 31.36 11.51 14.70
CA GLY A 121 31.16 11.97 13.33
C GLY A 121 31.75 11.05 12.28
N GLN A 122 32.26 9.89 12.67
CA GLN A 122 32.90 8.87 11.84
C GLN A 122 32.52 7.49 12.37
N ILE A 123 32.29 6.53 11.48
CA ILE A 123 31.96 5.17 11.86
C ILE A 123 33.27 4.35 11.90
N SER A 124 33.64 3.85 13.07
CA SER A 124 34.76 2.93 13.26
C SER A 124 34.43 1.52 12.78
N TYR A 125 35.46 0.68 12.55
CA TYR A 125 35.24 -0.73 12.22
C TYR A 125 34.49 -1.48 13.34
N SER A 126 34.73 -1.15 14.60
CA SER A 126 34.05 -1.77 15.74
C SER A 126 32.55 -1.46 15.74
N GLU A 127 32.16 -0.22 15.52
CA GLU A 127 30.76 0.17 15.41
C GLU A 127 30.08 -0.47 14.18
N PHE A 128 30.74 -0.42 13.02
CA PHE A 128 30.27 -1.08 11.83
C PHE A 128 30.05 -2.59 12.04
N ARG A 129 31.02 -3.26 12.67
CA ARG A 129 30.93 -4.68 13.00
C ARG A 129 29.76 -4.97 13.94
N ASP A 130 29.63 -4.22 15.04
CA ASP A 130 28.63 -4.47 16.05
C ASP A 130 27.22 -4.30 15.53
N HIS A 131 26.99 -3.37 14.60
CA HIS A 131 25.70 -3.21 13.92
C HIS A 131 25.42 -4.29 12.85
N PHE A 132 26.46 -4.79 12.15
CA PHE A 132 26.25 -5.69 11.01
C PHE A 132 26.56 -7.17 11.28
N ILE A 133 27.06 -7.53 12.48
CA ILE A 133 27.45 -8.91 12.79
C ILE A 133 26.26 -9.88 12.77
N LEU A 134 25.09 -9.40 13.15
CA LEU A 134 23.83 -10.16 13.12
C LEU A 134 23.11 -10.08 11.78
N LEU A 135 23.68 -9.43 10.75
CA LEU A 135 23.07 -9.29 9.44
C LEU A 135 23.88 -10.02 8.37
N ASN A 136 23.21 -10.39 7.30
CA ASN A 136 23.89 -10.89 6.13
C ASN A 136 24.44 -9.70 5.32
N PRO A 137 25.76 -9.52 5.14
CA PRO A 137 26.34 -8.37 4.43
C PRO A 137 25.89 -8.23 2.97
N VAL A 138 25.36 -9.30 2.38
CA VAL A 138 24.74 -9.26 1.04
C VAL A 138 23.48 -8.41 1.02
N ASP A 139 22.86 -8.16 2.18
CA ASP A 139 21.61 -7.40 2.32
C ASP A 139 21.84 -5.92 2.70
N PHE A 140 23.09 -5.43 2.76
CA PHE A 140 23.35 -4.02 3.13
C PHE A 140 22.60 -3.03 2.22
N SER A 141 22.56 -3.29 0.91
CA SER A 141 21.79 -2.43 0.00
C SER A 141 20.29 -2.44 0.30
N LYS A 142 19.74 -3.61 0.67
CA LYS A 142 18.34 -3.73 1.10
C LYS A 142 18.11 -3.06 2.45
N LEU A 143 19.07 -3.22 3.36
CA LEU A 143 19.00 -2.65 4.69
C LEU A 143 19.16 -1.13 4.67
N ALA A 144 20.10 -0.62 3.88
CA ALA A 144 20.28 0.81 3.68
C ALA A 144 19.06 1.43 2.98
N ASP A 145 18.47 0.74 2.00
CA ASP A 145 17.21 1.09 1.37
C ASP A 145 16.06 1.08 2.39
N GLU A 146 16.01 0.08 3.25
CA GLU A 146 15.02 -0.04 4.33
C GLU A 146 15.22 1.05 5.40
N TRP A 147 16.45 1.36 5.80
CA TRP A 147 16.75 2.46 6.72
C TRP A 147 16.46 3.83 6.13
N MET A 148 16.81 4.08 4.88
CA MET A 148 16.47 5.31 4.19
C MET A 148 14.96 5.42 3.98
N HIS A 149 14.27 4.33 3.69
CA HIS A 149 12.83 4.29 3.58
C HIS A 149 12.11 4.30 4.94
N HIS A 150 12.72 3.80 6.02
CA HIS A 150 12.20 3.97 7.39
C HIS A 150 12.46 5.38 7.95
N SER A 151 13.49 6.08 7.49
CA SER A 151 13.68 7.51 7.77
C SER A 151 12.89 8.40 6.82
N GLY A 152 12.47 7.89 5.68
CA GLY A 152 11.84 8.62 4.59
C GLY A 152 10.48 8.15 4.11
N ASP A 153 10.03 6.91 4.24
CA ASP A 153 8.74 6.52 3.66
C ASP A 153 8.19 5.19 4.17
N ALA A 154 7.24 5.29 5.06
CA ALA A 154 6.16 4.32 5.16
C ALA A 154 4.96 4.79 4.31
N VAL A 155 5.11 4.95 3.00
CA VAL A 155 4.00 5.38 2.12
C VAL A 155 3.11 4.21 1.66
N ILE A 156 3.49 2.97 1.94
CA ILE A 156 2.57 1.83 1.77
C ILE A 156 2.70 0.91 3.01
N GLY A 157 2.03 1.28 4.10
CA GLY A 157 1.64 0.33 5.15
C GLY A 157 2.46 0.27 6.44
N GLY A 158 3.24 1.29 6.79
CA GLY A 158 3.90 1.35 8.10
C GLY A 158 3.78 2.73 8.74
N ILE A 159 3.34 2.77 9.98
CA ILE A 159 3.27 3.99 10.78
C ILE A 159 4.72 4.33 11.18
N SER A 160 5.24 5.45 10.68
CA SER A 160 6.48 6.05 11.18
C SER A 160 6.35 6.31 12.69
N ASN A 161 7.31 5.87 13.49
CA ASN A 161 7.31 6.06 14.94
C ASN A 161 7.58 7.52 15.38
N LYS A 162 7.73 8.49 14.44
CA LYS A 162 7.71 9.92 14.75
C LYS A 162 6.29 10.44 14.49
N PRO A 163 5.51 10.78 15.54
CA PRO A 163 4.11 11.20 15.39
C PRO A 163 3.91 12.34 14.39
N ALA A 164 4.81 13.30 14.36
CA ALA A 164 4.71 14.50 13.51
C ALA A 164 4.80 14.15 12.01
N ASP A 165 5.76 13.31 11.58
CA ASP A 165 5.89 12.91 10.18
C ASP A 165 4.72 12.07 9.68
N GLY A 166 4.15 11.22 10.55
CA GLY A 166 2.97 10.43 10.24
C GLY A 166 1.74 11.30 9.92
N TYR A 167 1.53 12.38 10.68
CA TYR A 167 0.42 13.30 10.46
C TYR A 167 0.58 14.10 9.16
N HIS A 168 1.78 14.56 8.83
CA HIS A 168 2.03 15.30 7.58
C HIS A 168 1.82 14.43 6.35
N LYS A 169 2.28 13.18 6.39
CA LYS A 169 2.07 12.19 5.31
C LYS A 169 0.60 11.83 5.15
N ALA A 170 -0.10 11.57 6.26
CA ALA A 170 -1.53 11.26 6.25
C ALA A 170 -2.35 12.46 5.75
N ALA A 171 -2.04 13.67 6.20
CA ALA A 171 -2.68 14.90 5.76
C ALA A 171 -2.43 15.15 4.26
N SER A 172 -1.15 15.04 3.83
CA SER A 172 -0.78 15.18 2.41
C SER A 172 -1.51 14.18 1.52
N GLY A 173 -1.56 12.92 1.94
CA GLY A 173 -2.29 11.87 1.22
C GLY A 173 -3.79 12.12 1.18
N GLY A 174 -4.38 12.55 2.29
CA GLY A 174 -5.80 12.89 2.38
C GLY A 174 -6.19 14.08 1.49
N ILE A 175 -5.43 15.17 1.56
CA ILE A 175 -5.65 16.38 0.77
C ILE A 175 -5.44 16.10 -0.72
N SER A 176 -4.35 15.42 -1.09
CA SER A 176 -4.05 15.04 -2.47
C SER A 176 -5.15 14.17 -3.08
N ALA A 177 -5.62 13.18 -2.32
CA ALA A 177 -6.75 12.34 -2.74
C ALA A 177 -8.05 13.16 -2.89
N ALA A 178 -8.30 14.13 -2.03
CA ALA A 178 -9.46 15.00 -2.11
C ALA A 178 -9.41 15.89 -3.38
N ILE A 179 -8.27 16.52 -3.65
CA ILE A 179 -8.07 17.35 -4.84
C ILE A 179 -8.24 16.50 -6.10
N SER A 180 -7.53 15.36 -6.19
CA SER A 180 -7.61 14.46 -7.33
C SER A 180 -9.04 14.00 -7.60
N ARG A 181 -9.78 13.57 -6.57
CA ARG A 181 -11.17 13.14 -6.69
C ARG A 181 -12.11 14.26 -7.10
N SER A 182 -11.84 15.52 -6.68
CA SER A 182 -12.63 16.68 -7.13
C SER A 182 -12.41 17.01 -8.60
N VAL A 183 -11.18 16.92 -9.08
CA VAL A 183 -10.86 17.16 -10.51
C VAL A 183 -11.49 16.07 -11.39
N VAL A 184 -11.44 14.81 -10.97
CA VAL A 184 -12.01 13.69 -11.76
C VAL A 184 -13.49 13.41 -11.46
N ALA A 185 -14.13 14.21 -10.59
CA ALA A 185 -15.56 14.02 -10.22
C ALA A 185 -16.52 13.98 -11.42
N PRO A 186 -16.36 14.80 -12.47
CA PRO A 186 -17.17 14.71 -13.69
C PRO A 186 -17.11 13.33 -14.35
N LEU A 187 -15.92 12.74 -14.47
CA LEU A 187 -15.75 11.40 -15.06
C LEU A 187 -16.31 10.30 -14.16
N GLU A 188 -16.16 10.48 -12.84
CA GLU A 188 -16.73 9.56 -11.87
C GLU A 188 -18.26 9.57 -11.91
N ARG A 189 -18.89 10.77 -12.02
CA ARG A 189 -20.34 10.89 -12.17
C ARG A 189 -20.80 10.29 -13.50
N LEU A 190 -20.10 10.59 -14.60
CA LEU A 190 -20.36 10.00 -15.89
C LEU A 190 -20.37 8.47 -15.83
N ARG A 191 -19.33 7.87 -15.22
CA ARG A 191 -19.26 6.43 -14.99
C ARG A 191 -20.49 5.88 -14.29
N MET A 192 -20.88 6.52 -13.17
CA MET A 192 -22.03 6.07 -12.38
C MET A 192 -23.35 6.18 -13.18
N GLN A 193 -23.53 7.28 -13.89
CA GLN A 193 -24.73 7.51 -14.70
C GLN A 193 -24.80 6.51 -15.87
N MET A 194 -23.70 6.25 -16.54
CA MET A 194 -23.63 5.28 -17.63
C MET A 194 -23.89 3.84 -17.16
N SER A 195 -23.45 3.50 -15.95
CA SER A 195 -23.71 2.16 -15.38
C SER A 195 -25.19 1.94 -15.04
N VAL A 196 -25.94 3.00 -14.72
CA VAL A 196 -27.36 2.91 -14.34
C VAL A 196 -28.28 3.16 -15.54
N ASP A 197 -28.08 4.27 -16.23
CA ASP A 197 -28.97 4.79 -17.28
C ASP A 197 -28.28 4.91 -18.66
N GLY A 198 -27.27 4.09 -18.93
CA GLY A 198 -26.45 4.21 -20.15
C GLY A 198 -27.24 4.08 -21.45
N ALA A 199 -28.32 3.31 -21.46
CA ALA A 199 -29.21 3.17 -22.62
C ALA A 199 -29.87 4.50 -23.01
N LYS A 200 -30.21 5.38 -22.06
CA LYS A 200 -30.76 6.72 -22.29
C LYS A 200 -29.85 7.58 -23.20
N TYR A 201 -28.56 7.33 -23.21
CA TYR A 201 -27.56 8.12 -23.92
C TYR A 201 -26.95 7.37 -25.11
N ASN A 202 -27.63 6.40 -25.69
CA ASN A 202 -27.15 5.57 -26.80
C ASN A 202 -25.74 4.98 -26.54
N ASN A 203 -25.41 4.70 -25.29
CA ASN A 203 -24.12 4.16 -24.84
C ASN A 203 -22.91 5.08 -25.12
N SER A 204 -23.14 6.36 -25.45
CA SER A 204 -22.08 7.33 -25.74
C SER A 204 -21.73 8.17 -24.52
N ASN A 205 -20.48 8.15 -24.08
CA ASN A 205 -19.98 8.97 -22.97
C ASN A 205 -20.13 10.48 -23.28
N VAL A 206 -19.96 10.88 -24.53
CA VAL A 206 -20.07 12.29 -24.95
C VAL A 206 -21.52 12.76 -24.89
N GLN A 207 -22.46 11.93 -25.35
CA GLN A 207 -23.88 12.24 -25.31
C GLN A 207 -24.37 12.29 -23.86
N ALA A 208 -23.92 11.36 -23.00
CA ALA A 208 -24.24 11.39 -21.57
C ALA A 208 -23.74 12.67 -20.89
N LEU A 209 -22.49 13.07 -21.16
CA LEU A 209 -21.92 14.31 -20.61
C LEU A 209 -22.72 15.55 -21.05
N LYS A 210 -23.00 15.65 -22.35
CA LYS A 210 -23.82 16.75 -22.90
C LYS A 210 -25.24 16.76 -22.31
N GLY A 211 -25.87 15.59 -22.17
CA GLY A 211 -27.19 15.45 -21.55
C GLY A 211 -27.21 15.92 -20.10
N MET A 212 -26.22 15.50 -19.30
CA MET A 212 -26.07 15.92 -17.91
C MET A 212 -25.89 17.44 -17.76
N ILE A 213 -25.05 18.04 -18.63
CA ILE A 213 -24.84 19.50 -18.65
C ILE A 213 -26.13 20.23 -19.04
N LYS A 214 -26.87 19.71 -20.02
CA LYS A 214 -28.14 20.30 -20.46
C LYS A 214 -29.24 20.24 -19.38
N GLU A 215 -29.29 19.11 -18.66
CA GLU A 215 -30.34 18.88 -17.63
C GLU A 215 -30.02 19.59 -16.29
N GLU A 216 -28.76 19.65 -15.88
CA GLU A 216 -28.38 20.09 -14.53
C GLU A 216 -27.32 21.21 -14.51
N GLY A 217 -26.88 21.65 -15.67
CA GLY A 217 -25.77 22.61 -15.79
C GLY A 217 -24.41 21.99 -15.47
N VAL A 218 -23.36 22.80 -15.66
CA VAL A 218 -21.96 22.35 -15.48
C VAL A 218 -21.69 21.92 -14.02
N MET A 219 -22.21 22.66 -13.04
CA MET A 219 -22.05 22.34 -11.62
C MET A 219 -22.68 21.01 -11.22
N GLY A 220 -23.68 20.57 -11.98
CA GLY A 220 -24.26 19.23 -11.82
C GLY A 220 -23.23 18.12 -11.90
N LEU A 221 -22.16 18.27 -12.68
CA LEU A 221 -21.11 17.27 -12.84
C LEU A 221 -20.37 16.92 -11.55
N TRP A 222 -20.41 17.80 -10.54
CA TRP A 222 -19.83 17.56 -9.20
C TRP A 222 -20.84 17.06 -8.17
N ARG A 223 -22.09 16.76 -8.58
CA ARG A 223 -23.09 16.22 -7.65
C ARG A 223 -22.63 14.94 -7.00
N GLY A 224 -22.74 14.86 -5.66
CA GLY A 224 -22.27 13.73 -4.86
C GLY A 224 -20.77 13.74 -4.54
N ASN A 225 -20.00 14.73 -5.03
CA ASN A 225 -18.57 14.83 -4.70
C ASN A 225 -18.34 15.14 -3.22
N GLY A 226 -19.16 15.98 -2.59
CA GLY A 226 -19.07 16.25 -1.15
C GLY A 226 -19.19 14.99 -0.29
N VAL A 227 -20.14 14.10 -0.64
CA VAL A 227 -20.27 12.80 0.03
C VAL A 227 -19.02 11.94 -0.16
N ASN A 228 -18.45 11.98 -1.36
CA ASN A 228 -17.21 11.25 -1.68
C ASN A 228 -16.04 11.74 -0.83
N MET A 229 -15.92 13.06 -0.58
CA MET A 229 -14.91 13.63 0.29
C MET A 229 -15.06 13.15 1.73
N ILE A 230 -16.26 13.26 2.30
CA ILE A 230 -16.55 12.84 3.67
C ILE A 230 -16.25 11.35 3.86
N ARG A 231 -16.52 10.52 2.85
CA ARG A 231 -16.28 9.08 2.89
C ARG A 231 -14.78 8.71 2.96
N ILE A 232 -13.87 9.54 2.44
CA ILE A 232 -12.42 9.24 2.40
C ILE A 232 -11.87 9.02 3.80
N ILE A 233 -12.24 9.87 4.76
CA ILE A 233 -11.69 9.84 6.12
C ILE A 233 -11.99 8.50 6.81
N PRO A 234 -13.25 8.08 7.00
CA PRO A 234 -13.53 6.79 7.65
C PRO A 234 -13.04 5.61 6.82
N GLN A 235 -13.05 5.70 5.49
CA GLN A 235 -12.54 4.63 4.63
C GLN A 235 -11.04 4.39 4.84
N ASN A 236 -10.24 5.45 4.87
CA ASN A 236 -8.80 5.33 5.07
C ASN A 236 -8.48 4.88 6.50
N ALA A 237 -9.17 5.43 7.51
CA ALA A 237 -8.97 5.02 8.90
C ALA A 237 -9.20 3.50 9.08
N VAL A 238 -10.29 2.98 8.53
CA VAL A 238 -10.58 1.53 8.56
C VAL A 238 -9.54 0.74 7.76
N ALA A 239 -9.19 1.21 6.54
CA ALA A 239 -8.24 0.50 5.69
C ALA A 239 -6.85 0.38 6.34
N PHE A 240 -6.36 1.44 6.99
CA PHE A 240 -5.08 1.41 7.70
C PHE A 240 -5.15 0.55 8.97
N GLY A 241 -6.22 0.70 9.77
CA GLY A 241 -6.36 -0.03 11.03
C GLY A 241 -6.53 -1.55 10.86
N ILE A 242 -7.15 -2.00 9.77
CA ILE A 242 -7.51 -3.42 9.58
C ILE A 242 -6.44 -4.19 8.81
N ARG A 243 -5.70 -3.56 7.89
CA ARG A 243 -4.78 -4.26 7.00
C ARG A 243 -3.71 -5.07 7.73
N GLY A 244 -3.05 -4.49 8.73
CA GLY A 244 -2.02 -5.16 9.54
C GLY A 244 -2.56 -6.37 10.32
N PRO A 245 -3.58 -6.21 11.16
CA PRO A 245 -4.18 -7.31 11.90
C PRO A 245 -4.71 -8.45 11.03
N VAL A 246 -5.39 -8.14 9.91
CA VAL A 246 -5.90 -9.17 8.98
C VAL A 246 -4.76 -9.90 8.29
N LYS A 247 -3.72 -9.19 7.87
CA LYS A 247 -2.54 -9.80 7.26
C LYS A 247 -1.90 -10.78 8.24
N LYS A 248 -1.62 -10.33 9.47
CA LYS A 248 -1.03 -11.17 10.52
C LYS A 248 -1.90 -12.39 10.82
N LEU A 249 -3.19 -12.23 10.99
CA LEU A 249 -4.12 -13.34 11.26
C LEU A 249 -4.06 -14.43 10.18
N ILE A 250 -4.00 -14.04 8.92
CA ILE A 250 -3.98 -14.99 7.80
C ILE A 250 -2.58 -15.62 7.65
N GLU A 251 -1.52 -14.85 7.82
CA GLU A 251 -0.14 -15.35 7.75
C GLU A 251 0.19 -16.30 8.91
N ASP A 252 -0.28 -16.01 10.12
CA ASP A 252 -0.13 -16.90 11.29
C ASP A 252 -0.90 -18.23 11.11
N ALA A 253 -2.05 -18.20 10.42
CA ALA A 253 -2.88 -19.39 10.22
C ALA A 253 -2.45 -20.27 9.03
N PHE A 254 -1.93 -19.67 7.95
CA PHE A 254 -1.72 -20.37 6.65
C PHE A 254 -0.31 -20.16 6.07
N GLY A 255 0.59 -19.50 6.80
CA GLY A 255 1.94 -19.17 6.34
C GLY A 255 1.97 -18.05 5.30
N GLN A 256 3.18 -17.60 4.95
CA GLN A 256 3.39 -16.54 3.96
C GLN A 256 3.40 -17.12 2.53
N SER A 257 2.47 -16.68 1.71
CA SER A 257 2.39 -17.04 0.29
C SER A 257 1.70 -15.96 -0.53
N ALA A 258 1.81 -16.04 -1.86
CA ALA A 258 1.06 -15.15 -2.75
C ALA A 258 -0.47 -15.27 -2.55
N VAL A 259 -0.94 -16.48 -2.25
CA VAL A 259 -2.37 -16.76 -2.01
C VAL A 259 -2.84 -16.14 -0.70
N THR A 260 -2.05 -16.25 0.40
CA THR A 260 -2.38 -15.65 1.69
C THR A 260 -2.33 -14.12 1.64
N THR A 261 -1.40 -13.55 0.87
CA THR A 261 -1.35 -12.10 0.59
C THR A 261 -2.61 -11.64 -0.17
N LEU A 262 -3.04 -12.39 -1.20
CA LEU A 262 -4.28 -12.09 -1.92
C LEU A 262 -5.51 -12.19 -1.02
N ALA A 263 -5.60 -13.23 -0.20
CA ALA A 263 -6.70 -13.44 0.73
C ALA A 263 -6.79 -12.32 1.78
N SER A 264 -5.66 -11.91 2.38
CA SER A 264 -5.61 -10.84 3.36
C SER A 264 -5.99 -9.47 2.78
N ASN A 265 -5.52 -9.16 1.56
CA ASN A 265 -5.91 -7.94 0.86
C ASN A 265 -7.40 -7.93 0.49
N SER A 266 -7.93 -9.05 0.02
CA SER A 266 -9.35 -9.20 -0.30
C SER A 266 -10.23 -9.04 0.94
N LEU A 267 -9.89 -9.74 2.02
CA LEU A 267 -10.64 -9.65 3.28
C LEU A 267 -10.58 -8.23 3.89
N SER A 268 -9.41 -7.62 3.91
CA SER A 268 -9.26 -6.22 4.36
C SER A 268 -10.10 -5.26 3.51
N GLY A 269 -10.12 -5.46 2.19
CA GLY A 269 -10.96 -4.69 1.27
C GLY A 269 -12.45 -4.88 1.52
N MET A 270 -12.90 -6.09 1.77
CA MET A 270 -14.30 -6.40 2.09
C MET A 270 -14.76 -5.73 3.39
N ILE A 271 -13.95 -5.80 4.45
CA ILE A 271 -14.25 -5.14 5.73
C ILE A 271 -14.29 -3.62 5.55
N CYS A 272 -13.32 -3.06 4.82
CA CYS A 272 -13.28 -1.63 4.53
C CYS A 272 -14.53 -1.16 3.76
N ILE A 273 -14.92 -1.88 2.70
CA ILE A 273 -16.12 -1.58 1.92
C ILE A 273 -17.37 -1.66 2.79
N SER A 274 -17.49 -2.70 3.62
CA SER A 274 -18.64 -2.93 4.48
C SER A 274 -18.81 -1.83 5.53
N SER A 275 -17.73 -1.35 6.11
CA SER A 275 -17.75 -0.29 7.14
C SER A 275 -18.25 1.05 6.61
N VAL A 276 -17.94 1.40 5.36
CA VAL A 276 -18.33 2.68 4.75
C VAL A 276 -19.54 2.54 3.80
N TYR A 277 -20.15 1.36 3.75
CA TYR A 277 -21.19 1.04 2.80
C TYR A 277 -22.40 1.98 2.82
N PRO A 278 -22.95 2.39 3.99
CA PRO A 278 -24.06 3.34 4.05
C PRO A 278 -23.75 4.65 3.30
N LEU A 279 -22.53 5.18 3.45
CA LEU A 279 -22.10 6.39 2.75
C LEU A 279 -21.95 6.16 1.24
N ASP A 280 -21.52 4.96 0.82
CA ASP A 280 -21.43 4.61 -0.60
C ASP A 280 -22.81 4.53 -1.27
N LEU A 281 -23.79 3.94 -0.59
CA LEU A 281 -25.17 3.88 -1.07
C LEU A 281 -25.79 5.27 -1.17
N VAL A 282 -25.68 6.09 -0.11
CA VAL A 282 -26.19 7.47 -0.08
C VAL A 282 -25.55 8.29 -1.20
N ARG A 283 -24.23 8.20 -1.38
CA ARG A 283 -23.50 8.83 -2.49
C ARG A 283 -24.08 8.42 -3.84
N GLY A 284 -24.23 7.11 -4.05
CA GLY A 284 -24.78 6.58 -5.29
C GLY A 284 -26.14 7.20 -5.62
N ARG A 285 -27.06 7.21 -4.65
CA ARG A 285 -28.42 7.76 -4.82
C ARG A 285 -28.44 9.26 -5.07
N ILE A 286 -27.64 10.05 -4.34
CA ILE A 286 -27.51 11.51 -4.58
C ILE A 286 -26.97 11.79 -5.97
N THR A 287 -25.96 11.01 -6.41
CA THR A 287 -25.27 11.22 -7.70
C THR A 287 -26.17 10.91 -8.89
N THR A 288 -26.99 9.85 -8.80
CA THR A 288 -27.79 9.35 -9.95
C THR A 288 -29.26 9.75 -9.93
N SER A 289 -29.74 10.35 -8.83
CA SER A 289 -31.15 10.76 -8.70
C SER A 289 -31.25 12.26 -8.39
N PRO A 290 -31.07 13.13 -9.40
CA PRO A 290 -31.14 14.58 -9.23
C PRO A 290 -32.49 15.02 -8.72
N GLY A 291 -32.53 16.02 -7.81
CA GLY A 291 -33.75 16.58 -7.26
C GLY A 291 -34.42 15.78 -6.13
N VAL A 292 -34.09 14.49 -5.95
CA VAL A 292 -34.69 13.63 -4.92
C VAL A 292 -34.15 13.94 -3.53
N TYR A 293 -32.84 14.18 -3.44
CA TYR A 293 -32.12 14.38 -2.17
C TYR A 293 -31.38 15.71 -2.14
N LYS A 294 -31.53 16.45 -1.01
CA LYS A 294 -30.89 17.75 -0.79
C LYS A 294 -29.44 17.61 -0.26
N GLY A 295 -29.09 16.47 0.35
CA GLY A 295 -27.74 16.22 0.92
C GLY A 295 -27.68 14.88 1.67
N ILE A 296 -26.58 14.63 2.37
CA ILE A 296 -26.31 13.34 3.05
C ILE A 296 -27.36 13.05 4.12
N PHE A 297 -27.62 14.03 5.00
CA PHE A 297 -28.57 13.87 6.11
C PHE A 297 -30.00 13.69 5.60
N ASP A 298 -30.44 14.48 4.60
CA ASP A 298 -31.76 14.35 3.99
C ASP A 298 -31.91 12.98 3.31
N ALA A 299 -30.89 12.54 2.55
CA ALA A 299 -30.90 11.22 1.92
C ALA A 299 -30.96 10.09 2.94
N THR A 300 -30.15 10.13 3.97
CA THR A 300 -30.14 9.10 5.03
C THR A 300 -31.45 9.05 5.74
N LYS A 301 -32.01 10.22 6.12
CA LYS A 301 -33.32 10.30 6.80
C LYS A 301 -34.45 9.78 5.90
N LYS A 302 -34.52 10.20 4.63
CA LYS A 302 -35.55 9.76 3.69
C LYS A 302 -35.47 8.25 3.44
N ILE A 303 -34.27 7.71 3.18
CA ILE A 303 -34.07 6.28 2.94
C ILE A 303 -34.51 5.47 4.17
N SER A 304 -34.06 5.87 5.36
CA SER A 304 -34.44 5.18 6.60
C SER A 304 -35.93 5.26 6.92
N ALA A 305 -36.58 6.37 6.60
CA ALA A 305 -38.01 6.54 6.84
C ALA A 305 -38.87 5.79 5.82
N THR A 306 -38.46 5.70 4.54
CA THR A 306 -39.27 5.10 3.48
C THR A 306 -38.98 3.63 3.25
N GLU A 307 -37.72 3.21 3.39
CA GLU A 307 -37.29 1.86 3.07
C GLU A 307 -36.73 1.09 4.31
N GLY A 308 -36.63 1.76 5.47
CA GLY A 308 -36.06 1.23 6.69
C GLY A 308 -34.54 1.37 6.74
N VAL A 309 -33.95 1.26 7.95
CA VAL A 309 -32.49 1.40 8.18
C VAL A 309 -31.68 0.33 7.44
N GLY A 310 -32.23 -0.89 7.31
CA GLY A 310 -31.59 -1.98 6.56
C GLY A 310 -31.35 -1.66 5.08
N ALA A 311 -32.14 -0.73 4.51
CA ALA A 311 -31.92 -0.31 3.12
C ALA A 311 -30.59 0.39 2.87
N LEU A 312 -29.99 0.99 3.91
CA LEU A 312 -28.64 1.58 3.83
C LEU A 312 -27.54 0.54 3.53
N PHE A 313 -27.81 -0.74 3.78
CA PHE A 313 -26.93 -1.87 3.51
C PHE A 313 -27.35 -2.71 2.30
N LYS A 314 -28.35 -2.24 1.54
CA LYS A 314 -28.86 -2.96 0.36
C LYS A 314 -27.76 -3.14 -0.69
N GLY A 315 -27.39 -4.40 -0.96
CA GLY A 315 -26.36 -4.76 -1.93
C GLY A 315 -24.95 -4.85 -1.36
N ILE A 316 -24.77 -4.89 -0.03
CA ILE A 316 -23.46 -5.06 0.61
C ILE A 316 -22.80 -6.40 0.24
N SER A 317 -23.57 -7.49 0.20
CA SER A 317 -23.08 -8.80 -0.24
C SER A 317 -22.53 -8.76 -1.66
N HIS A 318 -23.20 -8.05 -2.56
CA HIS A 318 -22.77 -7.88 -3.95
C HIS A 318 -21.48 -7.06 -4.06
N ALA A 319 -21.27 -6.08 -3.15
CA ALA A 319 -20.04 -5.32 -3.07
C ALA A 319 -18.84 -6.18 -2.65
N ASN A 320 -19.07 -7.11 -1.74
CA ASN A 320 -18.03 -8.03 -1.29
C ASN A 320 -17.68 -9.07 -2.36
N VAL A 321 -18.67 -9.60 -3.07
CA VAL A 321 -18.45 -10.51 -4.19
C VAL A 321 -17.63 -9.84 -5.31
N TRP A 322 -17.87 -8.57 -5.59
CA TRP A 322 -17.08 -7.80 -6.56
C TRP A 322 -15.60 -7.72 -6.21
N ALA A 323 -15.25 -7.66 -4.93
CA ALA A 323 -13.87 -7.50 -4.48
C ALA A 323 -12.98 -8.68 -4.92
N ILE A 324 -13.51 -9.89 -4.97
CA ILE A 324 -12.75 -11.11 -5.31
C ILE A 324 -12.15 -11.04 -6.71
N PRO A 325 -12.94 -10.96 -7.82
CA PRO A 325 -12.36 -10.89 -9.16
C PRO A 325 -11.54 -9.62 -9.39
N TYR A 326 -11.89 -8.51 -8.75
CA TYR A 326 -11.12 -7.27 -8.83
C TYR A 326 -9.71 -7.45 -8.29
N TYR A 327 -9.54 -7.92 -7.05
CA TYR A 327 -8.22 -8.09 -6.45
C TYR A 327 -7.44 -9.22 -7.10
N ALA A 328 -8.07 -10.33 -7.49
CA ALA A 328 -7.42 -11.43 -8.19
C ALA A 328 -6.82 -10.98 -9.53
N ALA A 329 -7.61 -10.27 -10.35
CA ALA A 329 -7.15 -9.75 -11.63
C ALA A 329 -6.09 -8.64 -11.46
N THR A 330 -6.25 -7.75 -10.47
CA THR A 330 -5.26 -6.71 -10.18
C THR A 330 -3.92 -7.30 -9.78
N PHE A 331 -3.92 -8.25 -8.84
CA PHE A 331 -2.70 -8.90 -8.37
C PHE A 331 -2.04 -9.73 -9.47
N GLY A 332 -2.83 -10.56 -10.18
CA GLY A 332 -2.32 -11.39 -11.28
C GLY A 332 -1.70 -10.56 -12.40
N ALA A 333 -2.39 -9.50 -12.83
CA ALA A 333 -1.87 -8.60 -13.87
C ALA A 333 -0.63 -7.83 -13.40
N TYR A 334 -0.58 -7.38 -12.16
CA TYR A 334 0.60 -6.73 -11.60
C TYR A 334 1.82 -7.65 -11.60
N THR A 335 1.64 -8.88 -11.10
CA THR A 335 2.71 -9.87 -11.02
C THR A 335 3.25 -10.24 -12.41
N GLN A 336 2.35 -10.49 -13.38
CA GLN A 336 2.75 -10.78 -14.75
C GLN A 336 3.44 -9.59 -15.42
N ALA A 337 2.87 -8.39 -15.30
CA ALA A 337 3.45 -7.19 -15.88
C ALA A 337 4.82 -6.85 -15.26
N LYS A 338 4.98 -7.04 -13.94
CA LYS A 338 6.28 -6.89 -13.25
C LYS A 338 7.29 -7.93 -13.75
N SER A 339 6.91 -9.18 -13.89
CA SER A 339 7.77 -10.24 -14.43
C SER A 339 8.25 -9.92 -15.84
N LEU A 340 7.34 -9.49 -16.73
CA LEU A 340 7.67 -9.06 -18.08
C LEU A 340 8.59 -7.82 -18.11
N TYR A 341 8.37 -6.87 -17.19
CA TYR A 341 9.23 -5.70 -17.07
C TYR A 341 10.64 -6.09 -16.64
N VAL A 342 10.77 -6.94 -15.63
CA VAL A 342 12.06 -7.43 -15.12
C VAL A 342 12.81 -8.22 -16.20
N SER A 343 12.13 -9.11 -16.92
CA SER A 343 12.78 -9.93 -17.96
C SER A 343 13.25 -9.11 -19.16
N ASN A 344 12.50 -8.07 -19.55
CA ASN A 344 12.81 -7.31 -20.79
C ASN A 344 13.66 -6.06 -20.56
N PHE A 345 13.62 -5.46 -19.36
CA PHE A 345 14.27 -4.18 -19.07
C PHE A 345 15.31 -4.21 -17.95
N LEU A 346 15.36 -5.28 -17.15
CA LEU A 346 16.28 -5.41 -16.02
C LEU A 346 17.18 -6.67 -16.12
N ASP A 347 17.35 -7.22 -17.33
CA ASP A 347 18.18 -8.41 -17.60
C ASP A 347 17.93 -9.58 -16.62
N GLY A 348 16.67 -9.76 -16.20
CA GLY A 348 16.27 -10.81 -15.27
C GLY A 348 16.66 -10.57 -13.80
N LYS A 349 17.29 -9.45 -13.46
CA LYS A 349 17.63 -9.09 -12.07
C LYS A 349 16.37 -8.66 -11.31
N SER A 350 15.76 -9.62 -10.64
CA SER A 350 14.50 -9.46 -9.88
C SER A 350 14.62 -8.50 -8.67
N ASP A 351 15.85 -8.21 -8.23
CA ASP A 351 16.10 -7.47 -6.98
C ASP A 351 15.95 -5.94 -7.11
N ARG A 352 15.85 -5.42 -8.34
CA ARG A 352 15.62 -3.99 -8.55
C ARG A 352 14.13 -3.67 -8.52
N ALA A 353 13.74 -2.77 -7.63
CA ALA A 353 12.38 -2.21 -7.63
C ALA A 353 12.14 -1.45 -8.94
N PRO A 354 10.94 -1.54 -9.55
CA PRO A 354 10.60 -0.71 -10.69
C PRO A 354 10.70 0.77 -10.33
N GLY A 355 11.36 1.56 -11.16
CA GLY A 355 11.41 3.00 -10.96
C GLY A 355 10.01 3.63 -10.86
N PRO A 356 9.87 4.87 -10.35
CA PRO A 356 8.57 5.49 -10.08
C PRO A 356 7.62 5.49 -11.28
N LEU A 357 8.14 5.79 -12.47
CA LEU A 357 7.36 5.78 -13.72
C LEU A 357 6.92 4.37 -14.12
N ALA A 358 7.83 3.40 -14.02
CA ALA A 358 7.49 2.00 -14.30
C ALA A 358 6.46 1.47 -13.28
N GLY A 359 6.62 1.78 -12.01
CA GLY A 359 5.63 1.46 -10.96
C GLY A 359 4.25 2.04 -11.25
N LEU A 360 4.17 3.28 -11.75
CA LEU A 360 2.93 3.92 -12.17
C LEU A 360 2.28 3.16 -13.33
N VAL A 361 3.04 2.82 -14.37
CA VAL A 361 2.53 2.08 -15.54
C VAL A 361 2.06 0.68 -15.14
N LEU A 362 2.85 -0.05 -14.36
CA LEU A 362 2.49 -1.37 -13.83
C LEU A 362 1.21 -1.32 -12.98
N GLY A 363 1.10 -0.31 -12.12
CA GLY A 363 -0.10 -0.05 -11.32
C GLY A 363 -1.34 0.28 -12.17
N MET A 364 -1.18 1.05 -13.25
CA MET A 364 -2.28 1.34 -14.18
C MET A 364 -2.74 0.07 -14.93
N VAL A 365 -1.82 -0.74 -15.43
CA VAL A 365 -2.16 -2.01 -16.10
C VAL A 365 -2.92 -2.92 -15.15
N ALA A 366 -2.41 -3.10 -13.94
CA ALA A 366 -3.06 -3.89 -12.89
C ALA A 366 -4.46 -3.35 -12.54
N GLY A 367 -4.59 -2.05 -12.34
CA GLY A 367 -5.86 -1.40 -12.02
C GLY A 367 -6.88 -1.50 -13.14
N CYS A 368 -6.46 -1.35 -14.40
CA CYS A 368 -7.32 -1.56 -15.58
C CYS A 368 -7.83 -3.00 -15.65
N SER A 369 -6.94 -3.99 -15.46
CA SER A 369 -7.30 -5.42 -15.47
C SER A 369 -8.32 -5.76 -14.37
N GLY A 370 -8.08 -5.30 -13.14
CA GLY A 370 -9.03 -5.45 -12.04
C GLY A 370 -10.38 -4.76 -12.32
N THR A 371 -10.33 -3.55 -12.90
CA THR A 371 -11.54 -2.81 -13.25
C THR A 371 -12.36 -3.59 -14.29
N VAL A 372 -11.76 -4.04 -15.37
CA VAL A 372 -12.47 -4.77 -16.43
C VAL A 372 -13.06 -6.06 -15.88
N SER A 373 -12.29 -6.83 -15.10
CA SER A 373 -12.74 -8.09 -14.50
C SER A 373 -13.92 -7.91 -13.53
N GLY A 374 -13.87 -6.88 -12.68
CA GLY A 374 -14.92 -6.62 -11.69
C GLY A 374 -16.13 -5.83 -12.23
N PHE A 375 -16.00 -5.20 -13.41
CA PHE A 375 -17.00 -4.21 -13.86
C PHE A 375 -18.42 -4.75 -14.03
N PRO A 376 -18.64 -5.96 -14.57
CA PRO A 376 -19.99 -6.53 -14.67
C PRO A 376 -20.72 -6.60 -13.32
N LEU A 377 -20.02 -7.03 -12.28
CA LEU A 377 -20.56 -7.11 -10.92
C LEU A 377 -20.82 -5.71 -10.34
N GLU A 378 -19.94 -4.76 -10.61
CA GLU A 378 -20.14 -3.37 -10.18
C GLU A 378 -21.34 -2.72 -10.88
N ALA A 379 -21.50 -2.91 -12.18
CA ALA A 379 -22.62 -2.40 -12.93
C ALA A 379 -23.95 -2.98 -12.43
N ALA A 380 -24.03 -4.28 -12.24
CA ALA A 380 -25.21 -4.95 -11.68
C ALA A 380 -25.52 -4.47 -10.25
N ARG A 381 -24.51 -4.34 -9.39
CA ARG A 381 -24.64 -3.75 -8.05
C ARG A 381 -25.23 -2.34 -8.12
N ARG A 382 -24.75 -1.47 -9.01
CA ARG A 382 -25.28 -0.10 -9.17
C ARG A 382 -26.73 -0.07 -9.65
N LYS A 383 -27.09 -0.92 -10.62
CA LYS A 383 -28.48 -1.07 -11.05
C LYS A 383 -29.39 -1.50 -9.89
N LEU A 384 -28.98 -2.51 -9.10
CA LEU A 384 -29.70 -2.97 -7.91
C LEU A 384 -29.85 -1.91 -6.81
N GLN A 385 -28.82 -1.08 -6.58
CA GLN A 385 -28.86 0.00 -5.60
C GLN A 385 -29.82 1.13 -5.99
N MET A 386 -30.01 1.33 -7.31
CA MET A 386 -30.78 2.47 -7.86
C MET A 386 -32.21 2.13 -8.27
N GLN A 387 -32.58 0.84 -8.36
CA GLN A 387 -33.95 0.45 -8.68
C GLN A 387 -34.93 0.90 -7.58
N GLY A 388 -36.12 1.33 -7.97
CA GLY A 388 -37.12 1.88 -7.06
C GLY A 388 -36.87 3.32 -6.60
N VAL A 389 -35.79 3.97 -7.02
CA VAL A 389 -35.43 5.33 -6.61
C VAL A 389 -35.68 6.32 -7.75
N GLY A 390 -36.32 7.43 -7.43
CA GLY A 390 -36.56 8.52 -8.41
C GLY A 390 -37.44 8.09 -9.59
N GLY A 391 -38.41 7.23 -9.35
CA GLY A 391 -39.35 6.74 -10.37
C GLY A 391 -38.84 5.57 -11.20
N ARG A 392 -37.67 5.03 -10.91
CA ARG A 392 -37.14 3.84 -11.60
C ARG A 392 -37.91 2.59 -11.19
N PRO A 393 -38.25 1.71 -12.14
CA PRO A 393 -38.92 0.46 -11.82
C PRO A 393 -38.01 -0.51 -11.06
N VAL A 394 -38.59 -1.42 -10.26
CA VAL A 394 -37.89 -2.52 -9.62
C VAL A 394 -37.92 -3.69 -10.59
N LEU A 395 -36.82 -3.94 -11.29
CA LEU A 395 -36.70 -4.94 -12.35
C LEU A 395 -35.98 -6.22 -11.93
N TYR A 396 -35.07 -6.10 -10.95
CA TYR A 396 -34.13 -7.18 -10.61
C TYR A 396 -34.41 -7.69 -9.19
N THR A 397 -34.42 -9.02 -9.05
CA THR A 397 -34.61 -9.69 -7.75
C THR A 397 -33.27 -9.93 -7.02
N GLY A 398 -32.15 -9.96 -7.78
CA GLY A 398 -30.82 -10.19 -7.23
C GLY A 398 -29.72 -10.02 -8.25
N LEU A 399 -28.46 -10.28 -7.84
CA LEU A 399 -27.28 -10.08 -8.69
C LEU A 399 -27.31 -10.95 -9.95
N ALA A 400 -27.56 -12.25 -9.79
CA ALA A 400 -27.60 -13.18 -10.91
C ALA A 400 -28.71 -12.84 -11.90
N ASP A 401 -29.92 -12.51 -11.40
CA ASP A 401 -31.04 -12.08 -12.21
C ASP A 401 -30.72 -10.79 -12.98
N CYS A 402 -30.09 -9.81 -12.32
CA CYS A 402 -29.66 -8.57 -12.96
C CYS A 402 -28.63 -8.84 -14.08
N LEU A 403 -27.61 -9.67 -13.82
CA LEU A 403 -26.59 -10.00 -14.83
C LEU A 403 -27.23 -10.69 -16.05
N ILE A 404 -28.12 -11.68 -15.82
CA ILE A 404 -28.75 -12.42 -16.89
C ILE A 404 -29.70 -11.51 -17.70
N LYS A 405 -30.54 -10.72 -17.04
CA LYS A 405 -31.48 -9.80 -17.73
C LYS A 405 -30.74 -8.75 -18.53
N VAL A 406 -29.73 -8.09 -17.94
CA VAL A 406 -28.93 -7.09 -18.67
C VAL A 406 -28.20 -7.72 -19.86
N ALA A 407 -27.62 -8.92 -19.70
CA ALA A 407 -26.98 -9.62 -20.79
C ALA A 407 -27.95 -10.01 -21.92
N LYS A 408 -29.21 -10.36 -21.60
CA LYS A 408 -30.24 -10.70 -22.57
C LYS A 408 -30.84 -9.47 -23.27
N GLU A 409 -31.11 -8.40 -22.51
CA GLU A 409 -31.82 -7.22 -23.02
C GLU A 409 -30.87 -6.19 -23.66
N GLU A 410 -29.70 -5.98 -23.04
CA GLU A 410 -28.75 -4.97 -23.43
C GLU A 410 -27.47 -5.52 -24.07
N GLY A 411 -27.36 -6.85 -24.13
CA GLY A 411 -26.16 -7.59 -24.56
C GLY A 411 -25.06 -7.55 -23.52
N ILE A 412 -23.96 -8.29 -23.76
CA ILE A 412 -22.79 -8.33 -22.86
C ILE A 412 -22.18 -6.93 -22.69
N GLY A 413 -22.19 -6.10 -23.75
CA GLY A 413 -21.74 -4.70 -23.71
C GLY A 413 -22.49 -3.85 -22.69
N GLY A 414 -23.74 -4.19 -22.37
CA GLY A 414 -24.56 -3.52 -21.35
C GLY A 414 -23.93 -3.60 -19.95
N LEU A 415 -23.28 -4.70 -19.64
CA LEU A 415 -22.57 -4.92 -18.38
C LEU A 415 -21.26 -4.10 -18.25
N PHE A 416 -20.72 -3.60 -19.37
CA PHE A 416 -19.49 -2.79 -19.40
C PHE A 416 -19.75 -1.30 -19.65
N ARG A 417 -21.00 -0.85 -19.62
CA ARG A 417 -21.34 0.58 -19.79
C ARG A 417 -20.73 1.41 -18.67
N GLY A 418 -19.94 2.41 -19.06
CA GLY A 418 -19.17 3.25 -18.13
C GLY A 418 -17.80 2.72 -17.76
N CYS A 419 -17.40 1.51 -18.21
CA CYS A 419 -16.05 0.99 -18.00
C CYS A 419 -14.99 1.88 -18.64
N SER A 420 -15.24 2.36 -19.87
CA SER A 420 -14.36 3.30 -20.57
C SER A 420 -14.13 4.59 -19.79
N ALA A 421 -15.20 5.19 -19.24
CA ALA A 421 -15.07 6.38 -18.39
C ALA A 421 -14.27 6.10 -17.10
N ASN A 422 -14.39 4.89 -16.55
CA ASN A 422 -13.63 4.47 -15.38
C ASN A 422 -12.14 4.31 -15.69
N ILE A 423 -11.77 3.72 -16.82
CA ILE A 423 -10.38 3.56 -17.26
C ILE A 423 -9.75 4.93 -17.55
N VAL A 424 -10.45 5.78 -18.32
CA VAL A 424 -9.95 7.11 -18.70
C VAL A 424 -9.64 7.98 -17.48
N LYS A 425 -10.43 7.88 -16.42
CA LYS A 425 -10.19 8.68 -15.19
C LYS A 425 -8.96 8.22 -14.40
N MET A 426 -8.47 6.97 -14.55
CA MET A 426 -7.42 6.42 -13.69
C MET A 426 -6.10 7.16 -13.86
N ALA A 427 -5.68 7.40 -15.10
CA ALA A 427 -4.43 8.09 -15.37
C ALA A 427 -4.41 9.54 -14.83
N PRO A 428 -5.40 10.41 -15.13
CA PRO A 428 -5.46 11.76 -14.53
C PRO A 428 -5.54 11.73 -12.99
N ALA A 429 -6.32 10.80 -12.43
CA ALA A 429 -6.45 10.70 -10.98
C ALA A 429 -5.13 10.37 -10.30
N SER A 430 -4.38 9.40 -10.82
CA SER A 430 -3.07 9.03 -10.30
C SER A 430 -2.06 10.17 -10.46
N ALA A 431 -1.95 10.76 -11.64
CA ALA A 431 -1.03 11.86 -11.91
C ALA A 431 -1.25 13.06 -10.97
N ILE A 432 -2.52 13.46 -10.79
CA ILE A 432 -2.88 14.57 -9.88
C ILE A 432 -2.57 14.19 -8.43
N THR A 433 -2.86 12.96 -8.02
CA THR A 433 -2.57 12.52 -6.64
C THR A 433 -1.09 12.59 -6.35
N PHE A 434 -0.23 12.07 -7.24
CA PHE A 434 1.23 12.12 -7.06
C PHE A 434 1.74 13.56 -7.04
N ALA A 435 1.39 14.38 -8.05
CA ALA A 435 1.85 15.76 -8.13
C ALA A 435 1.42 16.61 -6.91
N CYS A 436 0.18 16.45 -6.45
CA CYS A 436 -0.30 17.15 -5.27
C CYS A 436 0.34 16.62 -3.98
N TYR A 437 0.56 15.31 -3.87
CA TYR A 437 1.14 14.70 -2.69
C TYR A 437 2.55 15.22 -2.43
N GLU A 438 3.43 15.18 -3.42
CA GLU A 438 4.81 15.67 -3.30
C GLU A 438 4.86 17.14 -2.90
N LYS A 439 4.06 17.98 -3.59
CA LYS A 439 4.04 19.43 -3.32
C LYS A 439 3.49 19.75 -1.94
N ILE A 440 2.40 19.09 -1.52
CA ILE A 440 1.79 19.32 -0.21
C ILE A 440 2.71 18.82 0.91
N LEU A 441 3.32 17.64 0.74
CA LEU A 441 4.25 17.09 1.72
C LEU A 441 5.46 18.00 1.92
N THR A 442 6.04 18.51 0.82
CA THR A 442 7.17 19.45 0.87
C THR A 442 6.78 20.74 1.56
N THR A 443 5.59 21.28 1.28
CA THR A 443 5.09 22.51 1.91
C THR A 443 4.84 22.31 3.40
N LEU A 444 4.19 21.21 3.80
CA LEU A 444 3.93 20.91 5.21
C LEU A 444 5.23 20.70 6.01
N LYS A 445 6.22 20.00 5.43
CA LYS A 445 7.54 19.82 6.06
C LYS A 445 8.36 21.14 6.16
N ALA A 446 8.09 22.10 5.30
CA ALA A 446 8.76 23.40 5.34
C ALA A 446 8.09 24.40 6.31
N THR A 447 6.82 24.17 6.66
CA THR A 447 6.02 25.09 7.49
C THR A 447 5.98 24.68 8.95
N PHE A 448 6.15 23.42 9.25
CA PHE A 448 6.12 22.80 10.58
C PHE A 448 7.34 21.92 10.82
#